data_88931b3a5d24fa903df1398afc5241b8
#
_entry.id   88931b3a5d24fa903df1398afc5241b8
#
_cell.length_a   1.000
_cell.length_b   1.000
_cell.length_c   1.000
_cell.angle_alpha   90.00
_cell.angle_beta   90.00
_cell.angle_gamma   90.00
#
_symmetry.space_group_name_H-M   'P 1'
#
loop_
_entity.id
_entity.type
_entity.pdbx_description
1 polymer ?
#
loop_
_entity_poly.entity_id
_entity_poly.type
_entity_poly.pdbx_seq_one_letter_code
_entity_poly.pdbx_strand_id
1 'polypeptide(L)'
;MIYAGIDVAKDKHDCLIVNSNGKALSKVFTITNNKQGFNELFANLKTHSKDLSKLKVGLEATGHYSNNLLEFLIANDLPTTVINPLHTNLYRKGLSLRKTKTDKVDAYSIVTMLRTECLKPYSQSSYHVRELKSLTRYRFSLVQDCARLKSSYARLCVILFPELEKMVPSLHMASIYALLAEFPNTRAISLQYSRIPCS
;
A
#
# COMPACT_ATOMS: atom_id res chain seq x y z
N MET A 1 6.76 31.31 -6.02
CA MET A 1 6.37 29.92 -5.67
C MET A 1 5.84 29.22 -6.90
N ILE A 2 6.27 27.99 -7.09
CA ILE A 2 5.81 27.10 -8.15
C ILE A 2 5.18 25.88 -7.48
N TYR A 3 4.09 25.40 -8.04
CA TYR A 3 3.29 24.30 -7.50
C TYR A 3 3.19 23.20 -8.54
N ALA A 4 3.43 21.97 -8.13
CA ALA A 4 3.26 20.79 -8.96
C ALA A 4 2.20 19.89 -8.33
N GLY A 5 1.16 19.57 -9.08
CA GLY A 5 0.13 18.60 -8.68
C GLY A 5 0.33 17.29 -9.42
N ILE A 6 0.29 16.19 -8.70
CA ILE A 6 0.52 14.85 -9.24
C ILE A 6 -0.66 13.95 -8.89
N ASP A 7 -1.38 13.52 -9.92
CA ASP A 7 -2.36 12.46 -9.78
C ASP A 7 -1.68 11.09 -9.94
N VAL A 8 -1.81 10.27 -8.91
CA VAL A 8 -1.07 9.02 -8.79
C VAL A 8 -1.92 7.84 -9.23
N ALA A 9 -1.43 7.09 -10.22
CA ALA A 9 -2.00 5.81 -10.63
C ALA A 9 -0.96 4.67 -10.54
N LYS A 10 -1.35 3.45 -10.84
CA LYS A 10 -0.52 2.25 -10.70
C LYS A 10 0.75 2.30 -11.55
N ASP A 11 0.60 2.59 -12.83
CA ASP A 11 1.68 2.43 -13.81
C ASP A 11 2.23 3.79 -14.29
N LYS A 12 1.45 4.85 -14.12
CA LYS A 12 1.77 6.20 -14.61
C LYS A 12 1.18 7.26 -13.69
N HIS A 13 1.75 8.46 -13.70
CA HIS A 13 1.28 9.61 -12.94
C HIS A 13 1.09 10.80 -13.85
N ASP A 14 -0.01 11.53 -13.70
CA ASP A 14 -0.28 12.75 -14.46
C ASP A 14 0.11 13.97 -13.63
N CYS A 15 0.91 14.85 -14.23
CA CYS A 15 1.56 15.97 -13.57
C CYS A 15 1.17 17.29 -14.23
N LEU A 16 0.96 18.32 -13.40
CA LEU A 16 0.73 19.70 -13.85
C LEU A 16 1.56 20.65 -13.00
N ILE A 17 2.21 21.61 -13.65
CA ILE A 17 3.01 22.64 -12.99
C ILE A 17 2.36 24.01 -13.22
N VAL A 18 2.16 24.78 -12.14
CA VAL A 18 1.61 26.13 -12.19
C VAL A 18 2.44 27.11 -11.38
N ASN A 19 2.31 28.40 -11.69
CA ASN A 19 2.89 29.48 -10.89
C ASN A 19 1.97 29.89 -9.72
N SER A 20 2.42 30.85 -8.90
CA SER A 20 1.66 31.38 -7.76
C SER A 20 0.29 31.96 -8.15
N ASN A 21 0.13 32.43 -9.37
CA ASN A 21 -1.11 33.02 -9.88
C ASN A 21 -2.08 31.94 -10.44
N GLY A 22 -1.69 30.67 -10.43
CA GLY A 22 -2.48 29.56 -10.97
C GLY A 22 -2.34 29.41 -12.50
N LYS A 23 -1.47 30.19 -13.15
CA LYS A 23 -1.19 30.04 -14.59
C LYS A 23 -0.36 28.78 -14.83
N ALA A 24 -0.80 27.91 -15.71
CA ALA A 24 -0.08 26.70 -16.10
C ALA A 24 1.26 27.07 -16.76
N LEU A 25 2.33 26.50 -16.25
CA LEU A 25 3.69 26.62 -16.80
C LEU A 25 4.01 25.45 -17.73
N SER A 26 3.31 24.32 -17.59
CA SER A 26 3.39 23.16 -18.48
C SER A 26 1.99 22.77 -18.97
N LYS A 27 1.93 22.01 -20.06
CA LYS A 27 0.75 21.16 -20.30
C LYS A 27 0.74 20.03 -19.27
N VAL A 28 -0.39 19.38 -19.07
CA VAL A 28 -0.40 18.12 -18.30
C VAL A 28 0.48 17.11 -19.04
N PHE A 29 1.42 16.53 -18.32
CA PHE A 29 2.34 15.50 -18.84
C PHE A 29 2.28 14.28 -17.95
N THR A 30 2.52 13.13 -18.54
CA THR A 30 2.47 11.84 -17.86
C THR A 30 3.87 11.30 -17.70
N ILE A 31 4.18 10.79 -16.52
CA ILE A 31 5.41 10.06 -16.21
C ILE A 31 5.11 8.61 -15.84
N THR A 32 6.05 7.71 -16.08
CA THR A 32 5.95 6.31 -15.66
C THR A 32 6.29 6.15 -14.19
N ASN A 33 5.66 5.17 -13.51
CA ASN A 33 5.93 4.86 -12.09
C ASN A 33 7.24 4.05 -11.95
N ASN A 34 8.36 4.67 -12.33
CA ASN A 34 9.69 4.11 -12.23
C ASN A 34 10.75 5.21 -12.10
N LYS A 35 12.00 4.82 -11.86
CA LYS A 35 13.12 5.74 -11.68
C LYS A 35 13.30 6.71 -12.85
N GLN A 36 13.09 6.26 -14.09
CA GLN A 36 13.21 7.11 -15.27
C GLN A 36 12.15 8.20 -15.27
N GLY A 37 10.87 7.84 -15.08
CA GLY A 37 9.78 8.82 -15.02
C GLY A 37 9.92 9.81 -13.87
N PHE A 38 10.45 9.37 -12.71
CA PHE A 38 10.72 10.28 -11.59
C PHE A 38 11.85 11.26 -11.90
N ASN A 39 12.89 10.82 -12.61
CA ASN A 39 13.94 11.73 -13.08
C ASN A 39 13.43 12.74 -14.13
N GLU A 40 12.52 12.31 -15.01
CA GLU A 40 11.85 13.21 -15.97
C GLU A 40 11.02 14.27 -15.25
N LEU A 41 10.26 13.89 -14.21
CA LEU A 41 9.54 14.84 -13.37
C LEU A 41 10.49 15.85 -12.73
N PHE A 42 11.58 15.37 -12.14
CA PHE A 42 12.55 16.22 -11.46
C PHE A 42 13.25 17.20 -12.42
N ALA A 43 13.61 16.74 -13.62
CA ALA A 43 14.14 17.58 -14.68
C ALA A 43 13.14 18.67 -15.07
N ASN A 44 11.87 18.31 -15.29
CA ASN A 44 10.80 19.26 -15.59
C ASN A 44 10.61 20.30 -14.47
N LEU A 45 10.63 19.88 -13.19
CA LEU A 45 10.54 20.82 -12.07
C LEU A 45 11.71 21.81 -12.05
N LYS A 46 12.93 21.33 -12.30
CA LYS A 46 14.15 22.16 -12.36
C LYS A 46 14.16 23.16 -13.50
N THR A 47 13.52 22.88 -14.63
CA THR A 47 13.40 23.86 -15.73
C THR A 47 12.60 25.09 -15.33
N HIS A 48 11.65 24.95 -14.39
CA HIS A 48 10.79 26.04 -13.94
C HIS A 48 11.30 26.73 -12.67
N SER A 49 12.13 26.07 -11.84
CA SER A 49 12.77 26.71 -10.69
C SER A 49 14.14 26.09 -10.40
N LYS A 50 15.15 26.95 -10.34
CA LYS A 50 16.50 26.55 -9.86
C LYS A 50 16.56 26.39 -8.35
N ASP A 51 15.67 27.04 -7.62
CA ASP A 51 15.57 27.00 -6.16
C ASP A 51 14.45 26.04 -5.75
N LEU A 52 14.84 24.88 -5.23
CA LEU A 52 13.91 23.83 -4.82
C LEU A 52 13.03 24.25 -3.64
N SER A 53 13.48 25.19 -2.80
CA SER A 53 12.69 25.72 -1.67
C SER A 53 11.45 26.50 -2.13
N LYS A 54 11.45 26.99 -3.38
CA LYS A 54 10.33 27.68 -4.01
C LYS A 54 9.39 26.77 -4.78
N LEU A 55 9.64 25.46 -4.75
CA LEU A 55 8.74 24.43 -5.27
C LEU A 55 7.87 23.88 -4.14
N LYS A 56 6.61 23.58 -4.43
CA LYS A 56 5.74 22.75 -3.58
C LYS A 56 5.12 21.68 -4.45
N VAL A 57 5.27 20.42 -4.04
CA VAL A 57 4.73 19.28 -4.74
C VAL A 57 3.58 18.69 -3.94
N GLY A 58 2.41 18.55 -4.57
CA GLY A 58 1.24 17.87 -3.99
C GLY A 58 0.97 16.58 -4.73
N LEU A 59 0.71 15.50 -4.00
CA LEU A 59 0.29 14.24 -4.57
C LEU A 59 -0.89 13.64 -3.80
N GLU A 60 -1.76 12.95 -4.50
CA GLU A 60 -2.86 12.22 -3.88
C GLU A 60 -2.37 10.89 -3.30
N ALA A 61 -2.78 10.57 -2.05
CA ALA A 61 -2.43 9.33 -1.38
C ALA A 61 -3.22 8.15 -1.93
N THR A 62 -2.93 7.69 -3.13
CA THR A 62 -3.61 6.57 -3.78
C THR A 62 -2.97 5.23 -3.36
N GLY A 63 -3.33 4.76 -2.15
CA GLY A 63 -2.84 3.48 -1.60
C GLY A 63 -1.30 3.40 -1.55
N HIS A 64 -0.75 2.27 -2.00
CA HIS A 64 0.69 2.02 -2.02
C HIS A 64 1.40 2.55 -3.27
N TYR A 65 0.65 2.95 -4.31
CA TYR A 65 1.22 3.41 -5.58
C TYR A 65 1.99 4.74 -5.46
N SER A 66 1.61 5.58 -4.49
CA SER A 66 2.29 6.86 -4.23
C SER A 66 3.61 6.72 -3.47
N ASN A 67 3.92 5.55 -2.88
CA ASN A 67 5.06 5.41 -1.97
C ASN A 67 6.40 5.65 -2.65
N ASN A 68 6.63 5.02 -3.81
CA ASN A 68 7.90 5.13 -4.53
C ASN A 68 8.18 6.56 -4.98
N LEU A 69 7.14 7.24 -5.50
CA LEU A 69 7.25 8.64 -5.89
C LEU A 69 7.50 9.54 -4.68
N LEU A 70 6.78 9.32 -3.57
CA LEU A 70 6.95 10.10 -2.35
C LEU A 70 8.36 9.96 -1.77
N GLU A 71 8.90 8.74 -1.73
CA GLU A 71 10.27 8.47 -1.29
C GLU A 71 11.28 9.20 -2.17
N PHE A 72 11.11 9.16 -3.49
CA PHE A 72 11.95 9.89 -4.43
C PHE A 72 11.92 11.40 -4.21
N LEU A 73 10.73 11.98 -4.00
CA LEU A 73 10.57 13.43 -3.77
C LEU A 73 11.24 13.85 -2.46
N ILE A 74 11.10 13.07 -1.39
CA ILE A 74 11.73 13.33 -0.09
C ILE A 74 13.25 13.20 -0.19
N ALA A 75 13.76 12.17 -0.86
CA ALA A 75 15.19 11.95 -1.06
C ALA A 75 15.87 13.07 -1.87
N ASN A 76 15.09 13.85 -2.61
CA ASN A 76 15.57 15.03 -3.37
C ASN A 76 15.21 16.36 -2.68
N ASP A 77 14.88 16.35 -1.38
CA ASP A 77 14.56 17.54 -0.56
C ASP A 77 13.45 18.43 -1.15
N LEU A 78 12.49 17.83 -1.89
CA LEU A 78 11.37 18.57 -2.44
C LEU A 78 10.28 18.77 -1.38
N PRO A 79 9.83 20.00 -1.11
CA PRO A 79 8.70 20.28 -0.21
C PRO A 79 7.44 19.60 -0.71
N THR A 80 7.12 18.44 -0.13
CA THR A 80 6.05 17.54 -0.60
C THR A 80 4.88 17.54 0.36
N THR A 81 3.66 17.55 -0.16
CA THR A 81 2.41 17.44 0.59
C THR A 81 1.60 16.26 0.07
N VAL A 82 1.21 15.38 0.98
CA VAL A 82 0.34 14.23 0.65
C VAL A 82 -1.09 14.57 1.00
N ILE A 83 -1.97 14.54 -0.01
CA ILE A 83 -3.37 14.93 0.11
C ILE A 83 -4.25 13.66 0.22
N ASN A 84 -5.20 13.68 1.15
CA ASN A 84 -6.13 12.55 1.30
C ASN A 84 -7.12 12.52 0.11
N PRO A 85 -7.35 11.37 -0.53
CA PRO A 85 -8.33 11.21 -1.61
C PRO A 85 -9.75 11.68 -1.28
N LEU A 86 -10.16 11.60 -0.02
CA LEU A 86 -11.43 12.16 0.43
C LEU A 86 -11.47 13.69 0.31
N HIS A 87 -10.37 14.36 0.61
CA HIS A 87 -10.24 15.82 0.47
C HIS A 87 -10.30 16.26 -0.99
N THR A 88 -9.54 15.61 -1.87
CA THR A 88 -9.57 15.91 -3.32
C THR A 88 -10.96 15.68 -3.91
N ASN A 89 -11.65 14.62 -3.47
CA ASN A 89 -13.01 14.33 -3.93
C ASN A 89 -14.04 15.37 -3.46
N LEU A 90 -13.97 15.80 -2.18
CA LEU A 90 -14.84 16.85 -1.63
C LEU A 90 -14.57 18.20 -2.32
N TYR A 91 -13.29 18.53 -2.53
CA TYR A 91 -12.89 19.75 -3.22
C TYR A 91 -13.44 19.79 -4.66
N ARG A 92 -13.30 18.70 -5.42
CA ARG A 92 -13.87 18.56 -6.77
C ARG A 92 -15.39 18.73 -6.79
N LYS A 93 -16.09 18.14 -5.84
CA LYS A 93 -17.55 18.30 -5.71
C LYS A 93 -17.94 19.75 -5.43
N GLY A 94 -17.12 20.49 -4.69
CA GLY A 94 -17.33 21.91 -4.43
C GLY A 94 -17.07 22.81 -5.64
N LEU A 95 -16.14 22.43 -6.53
CA LEU A 95 -15.79 23.22 -7.71
C LEU A 95 -16.73 23.03 -8.89
N SER A 96 -17.37 21.87 -9.03
CA SER A 96 -18.24 21.58 -10.20
C SER A 96 -19.34 20.59 -9.85
N LEU A 97 -20.57 20.96 -10.22
CA LEU A 97 -21.74 20.08 -10.22
C LEU A 97 -21.70 19.05 -11.36
N ARG A 98 -20.80 19.21 -12.33
CA ARG A 98 -20.65 18.27 -13.46
C ARG A 98 -19.64 17.19 -13.15
N LYS A 99 -20.05 15.93 -13.29
CA LYS A 99 -19.22 14.72 -13.09
C LYS A 99 -18.27 14.45 -14.27
N THR A 100 -17.51 15.42 -14.75
CA THR A 100 -16.47 15.17 -15.76
C THR A 100 -15.18 14.77 -15.07
N LYS A 101 -14.94 13.48 -14.96
CA LYS A 101 -13.68 12.93 -14.45
C LYS A 101 -12.73 12.77 -15.64
N THR A 102 -11.68 13.60 -15.69
CA THR A 102 -10.55 13.42 -16.61
C THR A 102 -9.27 13.58 -15.81
N ASP A 103 -8.23 12.81 -16.12
CA ASP A 103 -6.92 12.83 -15.45
C ASP A 103 -6.34 14.25 -15.39
N LYS A 104 -6.65 15.09 -16.38
CA LYS A 104 -6.30 16.53 -16.40
C LYS A 104 -6.97 17.35 -15.29
N VAL A 105 -8.21 16.99 -14.95
CA VAL A 105 -8.98 17.67 -13.89
C VAL A 105 -8.45 17.28 -12.52
N ASP A 106 -7.93 16.07 -12.38
CA ASP A 106 -7.44 15.56 -11.11
C ASP A 106 -6.11 16.20 -10.71
N ALA A 107 -5.12 16.26 -11.61
CA ALA A 107 -3.87 17.00 -11.38
C ALA A 107 -4.10 18.50 -11.16
N TYR A 108 -5.06 19.11 -11.88
CA TYR A 108 -5.44 20.52 -11.71
C TYR A 108 -6.08 20.76 -10.32
N SER A 109 -6.92 19.87 -9.85
CA SER A 109 -7.55 19.96 -8.53
C SER A 109 -6.51 19.90 -7.41
N ILE A 110 -5.56 18.96 -7.51
CA ILE A 110 -4.46 18.80 -6.56
C ILE A 110 -3.61 20.07 -6.48
N VAL A 111 -3.22 20.62 -7.62
CA VAL A 111 -2.39 21.82 -7.66
C VAL A 111 -3.13 23.07 -7.14
N THR A 112 -4.43 23.13 -7.37
CA THR A 112 -5.25 24.25 -6.89
C THR A 112 -5.41 24.19 -5.37
N MET A 113 -5.69 23.01 -4.82
CA MET A 113 -5.72 22.78 -3.34
C MET A 113 -4.39 23.15 -2.71
N LEU A 114 -3.26 22.69 -3.30
CA LEU A 114 -1.92 22.96 -2.78
C LEU A 114 -1.60 24.46 -2.75
N ARG A 115 -2.17 25.22 -3.65
CA ARG A 115 -2.00 26.68 -3.77
C ARG A 115 -2.92 27.47 -2.83
N THR A 116 -4.18 27.03 -2.66
CA THR A 116 -5.22 27.79 -1.94
C THR A 116 -5.37 27.39 -0.48
N GLU A 117 -5.04 26.13 -0.14
CA GLU A 117 -5.19 25.61 1.21
C GLU A 117 -3.85 25.62 1.96
N CYS A 118 -3.92 25.85 3.28
CA CYS A 118 -2.76 25.75 4.17
C CYS A 118 -2.49 24.28 4.53
N LEU A 119 -2.05 23.50 3.54
CA LEU A 119 -1.75 22.08 3.72
C LEU A 119 -0.38 21.89 4.39
N LYS A 120 -0.32 20.99 5.36
CA LYS A 120 0.93 20.68 6.06
C LYS A 120 1.86 19.86 5.14
N PRO A 121 3.16 20.22 5.10
CA PRO A 121 4.13 19.41 4.37
C PRO A 121 4.24 18.00 5.01
N TYR A 122 4.54 17.03 4.19
CA TYR A 122 4.81 15.68 4.63
C TYR A 122 6.14 15.61 5.40
N SER A 123 6.13 15.02 6.59
CA SER A 123 7.35 14.86 7.40
C SER A 123 7.89 13.43 7.31
N GLN A 124 9.19 13.28 7.42
CA GLN A 124 9.86 11.97 7.40
C GLN A 124 9.39 11.06 8.55
N SER A 125 9.04 11.62 9.71
CA SER A 125 8.45 10.89 10.82
C SER A 125 7.11 10.23 10.44
N SER A 126 6.33 10.87 9.57
CA SER A 126 5.09 10.30 9.03
C SER A 126 5.35 9.08 8.13
N TYR A 127 6.50 9.03 7.44
CA TYR A 127 6.90 7.89 6.63
C TYR A 127 7.14 6.65 7.51
N HIS A 128 7.98 6.75 8.53
CA HIS A 128 8.27 5.64 9.44
C HIS A 128 7.02 5.13 10.19
N VAL A 129 6.16 6.04 10.63
CA VAL A 129 4.89 5.66 11.26
C VAL A 129 3.99 4.89 10.30
N ARG A 130 3.98 5.26 9.01
CA ARG A 130 3.19 4.58 7.98
C ARG A 130 3.74 3.20 7.64
N GLU A 131 5.05 3.07 7.57
CA GLU A 131 5.74 1.79 7.39
C GLU A 131 5.45 0.84 8.55
N LEU A 132 5.59 1.32 9.80
CA LEU A 132 5.26 0.55 11.00
C LEU A 132 3.79 0.11 11.01
N LYS A 133 2.85 0.98 10.62
CA LYS A 133 1.43 0.63 10.46
C LYS A 133 1.22 -0.46 9.41
N SER A 134 1.94 -0.44 8.30
CA SER A 134 1.85 -1.46 7.26
C SER A 134 2.32 -2.82 7.79
N LEU A 135 3.47 -2.86 8.45
CA LEU A 135 4.03 -4.07 9.07
C LEU A 135 3.11 -4.64 10.15
N THR A 136 2.54 -3.78 11.00
CA THR A 136 1.60 -4.21 12.05
C THR A 136 0.32 -4.81 11.46
N ARG A 137 -0.23 -4.22 10.40
CA ARG A 137 -1.41 -4.77 9.69
C ARG A 137 -1.09 -6.10 9.03
N TYR A 138 0.09 -6.22 8.41
CA TYR A 138 0.52 -7.46 7.80
C TYR A 138 0.69 -8.58 8.86
N ARG A 139 1.35 -8.27 9.98
CA ARG A 139 1.44 -9.20 11.13
C ARG A 139 0.05 -9.63 11.61
N PHE A 140 -0.87 -8.67 11.75
CA PHE A 140 -2.25 -8.98 12.19
C PHE A 140 -2.96 -9.93 11.20
N SER A 141 -2.83 -9.69 9.89
CA SER A 141 -3.37 -10.58 8.86
C SER A 141 -2.79 -12.00 8.97
N LEU A 142 -1.47 -12.12 9.12
CA LEU A 142 -0.82 -13.44 9.28
C LEU A 142 -1.31 -14.18 10.52
N VAL A 143 -1.52 -13.49 11.65
CA VAL A 143 -2.05 -14.09 12.88
C VAL A 143 -3.48 -14.61 12.67
N GLN A 144 -4.32 -13.83 11.97
CA GLN A 144 -5.69 -14.25 11.64
C GLN A 144 -5.70 -15.45 10.69
N ASP A 145 -4.83 -15.46 9.67
CA ASP A 145 -4.70 -16.58 8.74
C ASP A 145 -4.25 -17.84 9.47
N CYS A 146 -3.29 -17.72 10.36
CA CYS A 146 -2.84 -18.82 11.21
C CYS A 146 -3.99 -19.38 12.09
N ALA A 147 -4.79 -18.50 12.70
CA ALA A 147 -5.94 -18.91 13.51
C ALA A 147 -6.99 -19.64 12.66
N ARG A 148 -7.29 -19.16 11.45
CA ARG A 148 -8.22 -19.83 10.52
C ARG A 148 -7.71 -21.21 10.11
N LEU A 149 -6.42 -21.33 9.79
CA LEU A 149 -5.80 -22.61 9.43
C LEU A 149 -5.83 -23.59 10.60
N LYS A 150 -5.53 -23.15 11.82
CA LYS A 150 -5.61 -23.98 13.02
C LYS A 150 -7.02 -24.51 13.27
N SER A 151 -8.04 -23.67 13.12
CA SER A 151 -9.44 -24.08 13.25
C SER A 151 -9.86 -25.08 12.18
N SER A 152 -9.42 -24.89 10.93
CA SER A 152 -9.68 -25.83 9.85
C SER A 152 -8.98 -27.16 10.06
N TYR A 153 -7.74 -27.15 10.52
CA TYR A 153 -6.97 -28.33 10.86
C TYR A 153 -7.63 -29.12 12.01
N ALA A 154 -8.00 -28.46 13.11
CA ALA A 154 -8.69 -29.12 14.22
C ALA A 154 -9.99 -29.82 13.78
N ARG A 155 -10.78 -29.15 12.92
CA ARG A 155 -12.00 -29.75 12.34
C ARG A 155 -11.70 -31.01 11.50
N LEU A 156 -10.63 -31.00 10.70
CA LEU A 156 -10.20 -32.13 9.92
C LEU A 156 -9.74 -33.29 10.84
N CYS A 157 -9.02 -32.97 11.92
CA CYS A 157 -8.62 -33.98 12.90
C CYS A 157 -9.83 -34.68 13.53
N VAL A 158 -10.89 -33.94 13.88
CA VAL A 158 -12.13 -34.55 14.44
C VAL A 158 -12.80 -35.49 13.43
N ILE A 159 -12.74 -35.18 12.13
CA ILE A 159 -13.33 -36.04 11.09
C ILE A 159 -12.48 -37.28 10.82
N LEU A 160 -11.17 -37.13 10.73
CA LEU A 160 -10.26 -38.22 10.31
C LEU A 160 -9.72 -39.07 11.49
N PHE A 161 -9.70 -38.46 12.67
CA PHE A 161 -9.07 -39.00 13.88
C PHE A 161 -9.78 -38.51 15.14
N PRO A 162 -11.06 -38.93 15.38
CA PRO A 162 -11.92 -38.35 16.44
C PRO A 162 -11.38 -38.55 17.86
N GLU A 163 -10.58 -39.59 18.09
CA GLU A 163 -10.00 -39.91 19.42
C GLU A 163 -8.74 -39.08 19.71
N LEU A 164 -8.06 -38.56 18.69
CA LEU A 164 -6.73 -37.92 18.81
C LEU A 164 -6.74 -36.74 19.79
N GLU A 165 -7.77 -35.92 19.75
CA GLU A 165 -7.90 -34.74 20.63
C GLU A 165 -7.93 -35.11 22.10
N LYS A 166 -8.49 -36.29 22.43
CA LYS A 166 -8.57 -36.81 23.82
C LYS A 166 -7.28 -37.46 24.30
N MET A 167 -6.42 -37.86 23.37
CA MET A 167 -5.17 -38.58 23.65
C MET A 167 -3.97 -37.66 23.80
N VAL A 168 -4.07 -36.42 23.34
CA VAL A 168 -2.94 -35.48 23.30
C VAL A 168 -3.24 -34.17 24.02
N PRO A 169 -2.25 -33.50 24.63
CA PRO A 169 -2.46 -32.23 25.31
C PRO A 169 -2.87 -31.10 24.35
N SER A 170 -2.46 -31.18 23.09
CA SER A 170 -2.82 -30.22 22.06
C SER A 170 -2.62 -30.81 20.66
N LEU A 171 -3.58 -30.59 19.78
CA LEU A 171 -3.45 -30.94 18.36
C LEU A 171 -2.37 -30.12 17.63
N HIS A 172 -1.94 -29.01 18.22
CA HIS A 172 -1.00 -28.07 17.61
C HIS A 172 0.47 -28.28 18.04
N MET A 173 0.82 -29.49 18.47
CA MET A 173 2.20 -29.85 18.76
C MET A 173 2.94 -30.28 17.49
N ALA A 174 4.24 -29.98 17.41
CA ALA A 174 5.07 -30.39 16.28
C ALA A 174 5.08 -31.88 16.02
N SER A 175 5.08 -32.70 17.09
CA SER A 175 4.99 -34.17 17.03
C SER A 175 3.69 -34.63 16.39
N ILE A 176 2.56 -33.98 16.67
CA ILE A 176 1.26 -34.35 16.11
C ILE A 176 1.19 -33.97 14.62
N TYR A 177 1.76 -32.79 14.24
CA TYR A 177 1.88 -32.46 12.84
C TYR A 177 2.73 -33.48 12.07
N ALA A 178 3.87 -33.92 12.64
CA ALA A 178 4.72 -34.95 12.04
C ALA A 178 3.99 -36.29 11.93
N LEU A 179 3.30 -36.70 12.99
CA LEU A 179 2.50 -37.92 13.00
C LEU A 179 1.43 -37.92 11.89
N LEU A 180 0.67 -36.85 11.77
CA LEU A 180 -0.39 -36.75 10.76
C LEU A 180 0.13 -36.55 9.34
N ALA A 181 1.35 -36.02 9.17
CA ALA A 181 2.00 -35.96 7.87
C ALA A 181 2.38 -37.36 7.37
N GLU A 182 2.78 -38.26 8.28
CA GLU A 182 3.12 -39.65 7.96
C GLU A 182 1.86 -40.55 7.91
N PHE A 183 0.93 -40.37 8.85
CA PHE A 183 -0.28 -41.17 9.00
C PHE A 183 -1.53 -40.29 8.97
N PRO A 184 -2.06 -39.97 7.80
CA PRO A 184 -3.13 -38.97 7.65
C PRO A 184 -4.51 -39.42 8.18
N ASN A 185 -4.68 -40.68 8.56
CA ASN A 185 -5.91 -41.21 9.13
C ASN A 185 -5.66 -42.49 9.97
N THR A 186 -6.67 -42.90 10.74
CA THR A 186 -6.62 -44.12 11.62
C THR A 186 -6.30 -45.39 10.85
N ARG A 187 -6.79 -45.51 9.61
CA ARG A 187 -6.54 -46.69 8.76
C ARG A 187 -5.07 -46.82 8.38
N ALA A 188 -4.38 -45.69 8.14
CA ALA A 188 -2.95 -45.69 7.82
C ALA A 188 -2.13 -46.25 9.00
N ILE A 189 -2.48 -45.91 10.24
CA ILE A 189 -1.83 -46.42 11.45
C ILE A 189 -2.11 -47.93 11.61
N SER A 190 -3.35 -48.39 11.48
CA SER A 190 -3.70 -49.79 11.66
C SER A 190 -2.98 -50.72 10.66
N LEU A 191 -2.78 -50.27 9.43
CA LEU A 191 -2.01 -50.98 8.41
C LEU A 191 -0.52 -51.11 8.75
N GLN A 192 0.04 -50.13 9.44
CA GLN A 192 1.45 -50.17 9.89
C GLN A 192 1.60 -51.16 11.09
N TYR A 193 0.67 -51.10 12.04
CA TYR A 193 0.70 -52.00 13.21
C TYR A 193 0.50 -53.46 12.84
N SER A 194 -0.30 -53.79 11.84
CA SER A 194 -0.49 -55.16 11.35
C SER A 194 0.75 -55.75 10.65
N ARG A 195 1.76 -54.93 10.36
CA ARG A 195 3.04 -55.36 9.78
C ARG A 195 4.16 -55.60 10.79
N ILE A 196 3.93 -55.28 12.08
CA ILE A 196 4.89 -55.57 13.14
C ILE A 196 4.61 -56.99 13.63
N PRO A 197 5.52 -57.96 13.38
CA PRO A 197 5.32 -59.32 13.91
C PRO A 197 5.34 -59.24 15.43
N CYS A 198 4.33 -59.87 16.07
CA CYS A 198 4.34 -60.12 17.51
C CYS A 198 5.56 -60.99 17.83
N SER A 199 6.60 -60.38 18.42
CA SER A 199 7.74 -61.10 18.98
C SER A 199 7.42 -61.65 20.34
#